data_429db6188074aa89390b8536cf3389ba
#
_entry.id   429db6188074aa89390b8536cf3389ba
#
_cell.length_a   1.000
_cell.length_b   1.000
_cell.length_c   1.000
_cell.angle_alpha   90.00
_cell.angle_beta   90.00
_cell.angle_gamma   90.00
#
_symmetry.space_group_name_H-M   'P 1'
#
loop_
_entity.id
_entity.type
_entity.pdbx_description
1 polymer ?
#
loop_
_entity_poly.entity_id
_entity_poly.type
_entity_poly.pdbx_seq_one_letter_code
_entity_poly.pdbx_strand_id
1 'polypeptide(L)'
;IINTTVEASPFGSTGLDGPKIDYHNVGKVGWTGVNSMFEYGGDKLTAVVQSGLSNQAFQRIDYFDQPTNPESLTQNQGGGYLKGGANYNINEKSNVFFNTGYISRQPQFGAVFPNYGNDISSDLQNEEITSFELGYGFIGKDLSFNVNAYSTSWGNRFVTRSLSNQQGVDGSAQFKNIDVVHNGIEFEGKYRLSDATKFRGMLSVGDWRYTKDFSAELFDENQQSIGTGTLYLKDAK
;
A
#
# COMPACT_ATOMS: atom_id res chain seq x y z
N ILE A 1 -10.31 9.61 15.36
CA ILE A 1 -10.23 10.80 14.47
C ILE A 1 -8.78 11.23 14.47
N ILE A 2 -8.05 10.97 13.40
CA ILE A 2 -6.70 11.47 13.22
C ILE A 2 -6.84 12.77 12.45
N ASN A 3 -6.73 13.89 13.15
CA ASN A 3 -6.56 15.20 12.52
C ASN A 3 -5.08 15.41 12.25
N THR A 4 -4.68 15.31 11.01
CA THR A 4 -3.35 15.76 10.57
C THR A 4 -3.52 17.14 9.96
N THR A 5 -3.23 18.17 10.75
CA THR A 5 -3.04 19.52 10.24
C THR A 5 -1.58 19.61 9.82
N VAL A 6 -1.32 19.66 8.53
CA VAL A 6 -0.01 20.03 8.02
C VAL A 6 -0.07 21.53 7.77
N GLU A 7 0.36 22.30 8.74
CA GLU A 7 0.69 23.68 8.48
C GLU A 7 2.00 23.71 7.71
N ALA A 8 1.95 24.20 6.48
CA ALA A 8 3.17 24.43 5.74
C ALA A 8 4.01 25.46 6.48
N SER A 9 5.18 25.08 6.89
CA SER A 9 6.20 26.06 7.24
C SER A 9 6.41 26.95 6.03
N PRO A 10 6.43 28.28 6.20
CA PRO A 10 6.75 29.18 5.12
C PRO A 10 8.15 28.83 4.62
N PHE A 11 8.23 28.25 3.42
CA PHE A 11 9.50 27.99 2.78
C PHE A 11 10.15 29.32 2.40
N GLY A 12 11.33 29.54 2.93
CA GLY A 12 12.22 30.60 2.48
C GLY A 12 11.79 32.00 2.85
N SER A 13 11.50 32.28 4.11
CA SER A 13 11.54 33.65 4.57
C SER A 13 13.01 34.14 4.51
N THR A 14 13.38 34.66 3.41
CA THR A 14 14.64 35.39 3.28
C THR A 14 14.42 36.84 3.65
N GLY A 15 13.82 37.10 4.80
CA GLY A 15 13.86 38.45 5.35
C GLY A 15 12.72 39.35 4.94
N LEU A 16 12.88 40.49 4.66
CA LEU A 16 12.25 41.80 4.72
C LEU A 16 10.75 41.93 4.36
N ASP A 17 10.15 40.99 3.64
CA ASP A 17 8.77 41.10 3.15
C ASP A 17 7.76 40.11 3.81
N GLY A 18 8.16 39.47 4.90
CA GLY A 18 7.33 38.48 5.60
C GLY A 18 7.36 37.10 4.93
N PRO A 19 6.79 36.09 5.56
CA PRO A 19 6.77 34.73 5.03
C PRO A 19 5.92 34.67 3.77
N LYS A 20 6.50 34.23 2.63
CA LYS A 20 5.73 33.78 1.48
C LYS A 20 5.09 32.47 1.84
N ILE A 21 3.76 32.43 1.78
CA ILE A 21 2.99 31.19 1.91
C ILE A 21 2.79 30.68 0.49
N ASP A 22 3.45 29.56 0.15
CA ASP A 22 3.32 28.94 -1.16
C ASP A 22 2.06 28.08 -1.26
N TYR A 23 1.54 27.62 -0.12
CA TYR A 23 0.25 26.95 -0.01
C TYR A 23 -0.27 26.97 1.43
N HIS A 24 -1.60 26.92 1.59
CA HIS A 24 -2.26 26.83 2.89
C HIS A 24 -3.47 25.92 2.79
N ASN A 25 -3.30 24.65 3.16
CA ASN A 25 -4.39 23.67 3.10
C ASN A 25 -4.39 22.72 4.30
N VAL A 26 -5.56 22.13 4.54
CA VAL A 26 -5.79 21.13 5.60
C VAL A 26 -6.44 19.91 4.99
N GLY A 27 -5.85 18.74 5.21
CA GLY A 27 -6.44 17.45 4.92
C GLY A 27 -7.10 16.85 6.16
N LYS A 28 -8.38 16.52 6.08
CA LYS A 28 -9.09 15.80 7.13
C LYS A 28 -9.38 14.38 6.67
N VAL A 29 -9.03 13.39 7.51
CA VAL A 29 -9.35 11.99 7.28
C VAL A 29 -9.99 11.44 8.55
N GLY A 30 -11.29 11.13 8.47
CA GLY A 30 -12.01 10.40 9.49
C GLY A 30 -11.99 8.90 9.16
N TRP A 31 -11.77 8.04 10.14
CA TRP A 31 -11.82 6.60 9.96
C TRP A 31 -12.74 5.96 10.99
N THR A 32 -13.59 5.06 10.51
CA THR A 32 -14.44 4.22 11.35
C THR A 32 -14.40 2.80 10.83
N GLY A 33 -14.45 1.81 11.73
CA GLY A 33 -14.45 0.43 11.30
C GLY A 33 -14.79 -0.54 12.40
N VAL A 34 -15.10 -1.76 11.98
CA VAL A 34 -15.35 -2.92 12.83
C VAL A 34 -14.55 -4.10 12.29
N ASN A 35 -13.99 -4.88 13.19
CA ASN A 35 -13.28 -6.10 12.82
C ASN A 35 -13.67 -7.26 13.71
N SER A 36 -13.44 -8.47 13.21
CA SER A 36 -13.64 -9.70 13.94
C SER A 36 -12.50 -10.67 13.66
N MET A 37 -12.23 -11.52 14.63
CA MET A 37 -11.30 -12.63 14.50
C MET A 37 -11.92 -13.87 15.14
N PHE A 38 -11.82 -14.97 14.41
CA PHE A 38 -12.17 -16.29 14.88
C PHE A 38 -10.94 -17.19 14.79
N GLU A 39 -10.65 -17.89 15.90
CA GLU A 39 -9.54 -18.83 15.98
C GLU A 39 -10.04 -20.19 16.43
N TYR A 40 -9.58 -21.23 15.75
CA TYR A 40 -9.79 -22.62 16.10
C TYR A 40 -8.45 -23.28 16.44
N GLY A 41 -8.35 -23.86 17.61
CA GLY A 41 -7.20 -24.62 18.08
C GLY A 41 -7.58 -26.07 18.42
N GLY A 42 -7.04 -27.01 17.67
CA GLY A 42 -7.16 -28.45 17.92
C GLY A 42 -5.77 -29.08 18.00
N ASP A 43 -5.73 -30.39 18.28
CA ASP A 43 -4.46 -31.12 18.48
C ASP A 43 -3.51 -31.05 17.30
N LYS A 44 -4.06 -31.10 16.09
CA LYS A 44 -3.27 -31.08 14.84
C LYS A 44 -3.54 -29.86 13.96
N LEU A 45 -4.70 -29.25 14.10
CA LEU A 45 -5.14 -28.14 13.24
C LEU A 45 -5.30 -26.88 14.06
N THR A 46 -4.65 -25.83 13.63
CA THR A 46 -4.96 -24.46 14.06
C THR A 46 -5.42 -23.67 12.85
N ALA A 47 -6.51 -22.93 12.97
CA ALA A 47 -7.01 -22.08 11.88
C ALA A 47 -7.44 -20.73 12.42
N VAL A 48 -7.28 -19.69 11.62
CA VAL A 48 -7.70 -18.33 11.94
C VAL A 48 -8.41 -17.71 10.75
N VAL A 49 -9.49 -16.99 11.03
CA VAL A 49 -10.17 -16.14 10.06
C VAL A 49 -10.34 -14.75 10.67
N GLN A 50 -9.98 -13.74 9.91
CA GLN A 50 -10.12 -12.33 10.28
C GLN A 50 -10.90 -11.60 9.19
N SER A 51 -11.82 -10.75 9.61
CA SER A 51 -12.55 -9.88 8.69
C SER A 51 -12.72 -8.50 9.29
N GLY A 52 -12.84 -7.51 8.43
CA GLY A 52 -13.09 -6.15 8.84
C GLY A 52 -13.72 -5.33 7.73
N LEU A 53 -14.53 -4.37 8.15
CA LEU A 53 -15.12 -3.35 7.29
C LEU A 53 -14.78 -1.99 7.87
N SER A 54 -14.51 -1.04 6.99
CA SER A 54 -14.17 0.32 7.41
C SER A 54 -14.73 1.34 6.42
N ASN A 55 -14.87 2.57 6.89
CA ASN A 55 -15.14 3.74 6.07
C ASN A 55 -14.11 4.82 6.38
N GLN A 56 -13.59 5.47 5.35
CA GLN A 56 -12.82 6.69 5.47
C GLN A 56 -13.61 7.85 4.88
N ALA A 57 -13.67 8.94 5.64
CA ALA A 57 -14.24 10.20 5.19
C ALA A 57 -13.10 11.18 4.94
N PHE A 58 -12.99 11.66 3.72
CA PHE A 58 -11.94 12.56 3.27
C PHE A 58 -12.53 13.94 3.01
N GLN A 59 -11.89 14.98 3.51
CA GLN A 59 -12.19 16.37 3.19
C GLN A 59 -10.89 17.17 3.06
N ARG A 60 -10.82 18.02 2.05
CA ARG A 60 -9.72 18.98 1.86
C ARG A 60 -10.26 20.39 2.10
N ILE A 61 -9.45 21.23 2.74
CA ILE A 61 -9.71 22.66 2.90
C ILE A 61 -8.52 23.40 2.32
N ASP A 62 -8.75 24.24 1.33
CA ASP A 62 -7.73 24.99 0.63
C ASP A 62 -7.97 26.50 0.81
N TYR A 63 -7.20 27.09 1.69
CA TYR A 63 -7.31 28.52 1.98
C TYR A 63 -6.48 29.39 1.01
N PHE A 64 -5.63 28.76 0.20
CA PHE A 64 -4.74 29.46 -0.72
C PHE A 64 -5.38 29.64 -2.10
N ASP A 65 -5.72 28.54 -2.77
CA ASP A 65 -6.28 28.59 -4.12
C ASP A 65 -7.80 28.82 -4.14
N GLN A 66 -8.49 28.51 -3.03
CA GLN A 66 -9.95 28.60 -2.91
C GLN A 66 -10.38 29.45 -1.69
N PRO A 67 -9.87 30.69 -1.53
CA PRO A 67 -10.05 31.45 -0.28
C PRO A 67 -11.51 31.83 0.03
N THR A 68 -12.37 31.86 -0.98
CA THR A 68 -13.81 32.22 -0.83
C THR A 68 -14.69 30.99 -0.54
N ASN A 69 -14.26 29.80 -0.96
CA ASN A 69 -14.95 28.53 -0.70
C ASN A 69 -13.91 27.41 -0.50
N PRO A 70 -13.22 27.45 0.66
CA PRO A 70 -12.05 26.59 0.85
C PRO A 70 -12.37 25.12 1.05
N GLU A 71 -13.59 24.75 1.44
CA GLU A 71 -13.95 23.37 1.79
C GLU A 71 -14.37 22.57 0.56
N SER A 72 -13.74 21.41 0.37
CA SER A 72 -14.23 20.41 -0.57
C SER A 72 -15.50 19.71 -0.05
N LEU A 73 -16.19 19.02 -0.91
CA LEU A 73 -17.15 17.99 -0.48
C LEU A 73 -16.43 16.92 0.32
N THR A 74 -17.18 16.26 1.21
CA THR A 74 -16.67 15.08 1.93
C THR A 74 -16.87 13.83 1.08
N GLN A 75 -15.77 13.14 0.74
CA GLN A 75 -15.80 11.84 0.09
C GLN A 75 -15.76 10.74 1.15
N ASN A 76 -16.76 9.85 1.11
CA ASN A 76 -16.80 8.64 1.92
C ASN A 76 -16.39 7.44 1.06
N GLN A 77 -15.44 6.64 1.56
CA GLN A 77 -14.93 5.48 0.85
C GLN A 77 -14.92 4.26 1.76
N GLY A 78 -15.73 3.27 1.39
CA GLY A 78 -15.76 1.98 2.08
C GLY A 78 -14.53 1.13 1.76
N GLY A 79 -14.15 0.26 2.66
CA GLY A 79 -13.10 -0.72 2.48
C GLY A 79 -13.28 -1.90 3.43
N GLY A 80 -12.47 -2.93 3.25
CA GLY A 80 -12.55 -4.08 4.12
C GLY A 80 -11.54 -5.16 3.77
N TYR A 81 -11.55 -6.22 4.57
CA TYR A 81 -10.68 -7.35 4.34
C TYR A 81 -11.30 -8.65 4.84
N LEU A 82 -10.90 -9.74 4.21
CA LEU A 82 -11.08 -11.09 4.67
C LEU A 82 -9.75 -11.82 4.54
N LYS A 83 -9.22 -12.33 5.66
CA LYS A 83 -7.95 -13.07 5.71
C LYS A 83 -8.13 -14.32 6.53
N GLY A 84 -7.42 -15.36 6.16
CA GLY A 84 -7.43 -16.58 6.93
C GLY A 84 -6.19 -17.43 6.67
N GLY A 85 -5.95 -18.33 7.59
CA GLY A 85 -4.87 -19.29 7.49
C GLY A 85 -5.16 -20.53 8.32
N ALA A 86 -4.49 -21.59 7.95
CA ALA A 86 -4.52 -22.85 8.66
C ALA A 86 -3.13 -23.46 8.74
N ASN A 87 -2.82 -24.06 9.87
CA ASN A 87 -1.62 -24.85 10.08
C ASN A 87 -2.03 -26.26 10.49
N TYR A 88 -1.50 -27.27 9.81
CA TYR A 88 -1.74 -28.66 10.12
C TYR A 88 -0.43 -29.36 10.52
N ASN A 89 -0.36 -29.83 11.76
CA ASN A 89 0.74 -30.61 12.28
C ASN A 89 0.63 -32.04 11.76
N ILE A 90 1.46 -32.42 10.79
CA ILE A 90 1.54 -33.79 10.25
C ILE A 90 1.98 -34.72 11.35
N ASN A 91 2.98 -34.30 12.13
CA ASN A 91 3.51 -34.96 13.30
C ASN A 91 4.18 -33.93 14.23
N GLU A 92 4.85 -34.37 15.29
CA GLU A 92 5.52 -33.50 16.27
C GLU A 92 6.65 -32.63 15.69
N LYS A 93 7.13 -32.95 14.47
CA LYS A 93 8.29 -32.29 13.86
C LYS A 93 7.95 -31.55 12.59
N SER A 94 6.80 -31.83 11.99
CA SER A 94 6.48 -31.36 10.65
C SER A 94 5.07 -30.78 10.57
N ASN A 95 4.94 -29.65 9.92
CA ASN A 95 3.67 -29.01 9.66
C ASN A 95 3.60 -28.47 8.23
N VAL A 96 2.40 -28.31 7.74
CA VAL A 96 2.07 -27.54 6.53
C VAL A 96 1.17 -26.40 6.93
N PHE A 97 1.32 -25.28 6.26
CA PHE A 97 0.44 -24.14 6.50
C PHE A 97 0.01 -23.51 5.18
N PHE A 98 -1.16 -22.89 5.22
CA PHE A 98 -1.74 -22.14 4.12
C PHE A 98 -2.29 -20.84 4.66
N ASN A 99 -1.99 -19.73 3.99
CA ASN A 99 -2.54 -18.41 4.27
C ASN A 99 -3.14 -17.82 3.00
N THR A 100 -4.22 -17.09 3.14
CA THR A 100 -4.83 -16.34 2.05
C THR A 100 -5.50 -15.09 2.57
N GLY A 101 -5.65 -14.10 1.71
CA GLY A 101 -6.33 -12.88 2.07
C GLY A 101 -6.71 -12.03 0.89
N TYR A 102 -7.81 -11.33 1.06
CA TYR A 102 -8.26 -10.26 0.18
C TYR A 102 -8.43 -8.99 1.02
N ILE A 103 -7.91 -7.88 0.51
CA ILE A 103 -8.01 -6.55 1.14
C ILE A 103 -8.46 -5.56 0.07
N SER A 104 -9.54 -4.84 0.36
CA SER A 104 -9.96 -3.64 -0.38
C SER A 104 -9.61 -2.44 0.49
N ARG A 105 -8.50 -1.78 0.17
CA ARG A 105 -7.96 -0.66 0.93
C ARG A 105 -8.39 0.66 0.32
N GLN A 106 -8.90 1.57 1.14
CA GLN A 106 -9.25 2.90 0.70
C GLN A 106 -8.02 3.61 0.09
N PRO A 107 -8.25 4.48 -0.91
CA PRO A 107 -7.18 5.20 -1.60
C PRO A 107 -6.46 6.18 -0.69
N GLN A 108 -5.29 6.59 -1.11
CA GLN A 108 -4.55 7.66 -0.45
C GLN A 108 -5.22 9.02 -0.69
N PHE A 109 -5.00 9.97 0.22
CA PHE A 109 -5.58 11.32 0.14
C PHE A 109 -5.34 12.00 -1.22
N GLY A 110 -4.14 11.89 -1.77
CA GLY A 110 -3.80 12.44 -3.08
C GLY A 110 -4.48 11.76 -4.27
N ALA A 111 -5.01 10.53 -4.08
CA ALA A 111 -5.83 9.88 -5.10
C ALA A 111 -7.29 10.35 -5.04
N VAL A 112 -7.77 10.74 -3.85
CA VAL A 112 -9.10 11.33 -3.65
C VAL A 112 -9.14 12.75 -4.21
N PHE A 113 -8.14 13.54 -3.86
CA PHE A 113 -7.97 14.94 -4.27
C PHE A 113 -6.73 15.05 -5.16
N PRO A 114 -6.85 14.69 -6.44
CA PRO A 114 -5.73 14.74 -7.36
C PRO A 114 -5.29 16.19 -7.58
N ASN A 115 -4.03 16.34 -7.95
CA ASN A 115 -3.48 17.60 -8.40
C ASN A 115 -3.61 18.74 -7.38
N TYR A 116 -3.58 18.41 -6.08
CA TYR A 116 -3.71 19.37 -4.98
C TYR A 116 -4.99 20.21 -4.99
N GLY A 117 -6.01 19.85 -5.78
CA GLY A 117 -7.28 20.54 -5.87
C GLY A 117 -8.31 20.05 -4.87
N ASN A 118 -9.47 20.75 -4.83
CA ASN A 118 -10.63 20.39 -4.01
C ASN A 118 -11.62 19.45 -4.73
N ASP A 119 -11.38 19.15 -6.02
CA ASP A 119 -12.23 18.26 -6.80
C ASP A 119 -11.93 16.81 -6.46
N ILE A 120 -13.00 16.04 -6.26
CA ILE A 120 -12.90 14.61 -6.00
C ILE A 120 -12.68 13.86 -7.30
N SER A 121 -11.73 12.93 -7.33
CA SER A 121 -11.49 12.07 -8.48
C SER A 121 -12.76 11.31 -8.89
N SER A 122 -13.11 11.40 -10.17
CA SER A 122 -14.32 10.77 -10.70
C SER A 122 -14.21 9.24 -10.87
N ASP A 123 -12.98 8.72 -10.89
CA ASP A 123 -12.64 7.30 -11.09
C ASP A 123 -11.98 6.69 -9.87
N LEU A 124 -12.37 7.14 -8.68
CA LEU A 124 -11.81 6.71 -7.42
C LEU A 124 -12.05 5.22 -7.16
N GLN A 125 -10.99 4.47 -6.99
CA GLN A 125 -11.01 3.03 -6.71
C GLN A 125 -10.21 2.70 -5.47
N ASN A 126 -10.62 1.64 -4.78
CA ASN A 126 -9.81 1.06 -3.72
C ASN A 126 -8.63 0.29 -4.33
N GLU A 127 -7.52 0.31 -3.63
CA GLU A 127 -6.43 -0.62 -3.90
C GLU A 127 -6.85 -2.03 -3.46
N GLU A 128 -6.67 -3.01 -4.33
CA GLU A 128 -7.03 -4.40 -4.07
C GLU A 128 -5.78 -5.25 -3.91
N ILE A 129 -5.76 -6.06 -2.85
CA ILE A 129 -4.65 -6.94 -2.56
C ILE A 129 -5.20 -8.35 -2.36
N THR A 130 -4.70 -9.29 -3.15
CA THR A 130 -5.01 -10.72 -2.99
C THR A 130 -3.72 -11.48 -2.79
N SER A 131 -3.66 -12.31 -1.75
CA SER A 131 -2.48 -13.11 -1.47
C SER A 131 -2.80 -14.56 -1.17
N PHE A 132 -1.86 -15.44 -1.57
CA PHE A 132 -1.84 -16.87 -1.25
C PHE A 132 -0.44 -17.25 -0.83
N GLU A 133 -0.35 -18.08 0.20
CA GLU A 133 0.90 -18.62 0.69
C GLU A 133 0.68 -20.09 1.11
N LEU A 134 1.60 -20.94 0.71
CA LEU A 134 1.66 -22.35 1.13
C LEU A 134 3.07 -22.64 1.62
N GLY A 135 3.18 -23.25 2.80
CA GLY A 135 4.48 -23.54 3.35
C GLY A 135 4.55 -24.86 4.11
N TYR A 136 5.79 -25.26 4.35
CA TYR A 136 6.14 -26.45 5.11
C TYR A 136 7.20 -26.09 6.14
N GLY A 137 6.98 -26.52 7.38
CA GLY A 137 7.91 -26.37 8.49
C GLY A 137 8.41 -27.70 9.00
N PHE A 138 9.69 -27.72 9.39
CA PHE A 138 10.33 -28.86 10.04
C PHE A 138 11.11 -28.40 11.25
N ILE A 139 10.93 -29.08 12.40
CA ILE A 139 11.64 -28.84 13.64
C ILE A 139 12.22 -30.13 14.16
N GLY A 140 13.53 -30.34 13.96
CA GLY A 140 14.29 -31.43 14.53
C GLY A 140 15.18 -30.98 15.67
N LYS A 141 15.97 -31.91 16.22
CA LYS A 141 16.89 -31.63 17.34
C LYS A 141 17.96 -30.59 16.97
N ASP A 142 18.56 -30.75 15.81
CA ASP A 142 19.70 -29.96 15.36
C ASP A 142 19.43 -29.16 14.09
N LEU A 143 18.37 -29.48 13.37
CA LEU A 143 17.94 -28.82 12.15
C LEU A 143 16.48 -28.36 12.28
N SER A 144 16.21 -27.10 11.98
CA SER A 144 14.86 -26.61 11.74
C SER A 144 14.84 -25.72 10.50
N PHE A 145 13.79 -25.82 9.73
CA PHE A 145 13.63 -24.95 8.56
C PHE A 145 12.14 -24.75 8.23
N ASN A 146 11.89 -23.64 7.55
CA ASN A 146 10.64 -23.36 6.86
C ASN A 146 10.93 -23.11 5.38
N VAL A 147 10.02 -23.57 4.53
CA VAL A 147 9.97 -23.20 3.11
C VAL A 147 8.55 -22.81 2.77
N ASN A 148 8.37 -21.70 2.08
CA ASN A 148 7.07 -21.23 1.63
C ASN A 148 7.14 -20.71 0.20
N ALA A 149 6.05 -20.87 -0.52
CA ALA A 149 5.80 -20.24 -1.80
C ALA A 149 4.63 -19.29 -1.66
N TYR A 150 4.74 -18.10 -2.26
CA TYR A 150 3.71 -17.07 -2.19
C TYR A 150 3.39 -16.46 -3.54
N SER A 151 2.17 -15.96 -3.65
CA SER A 151 1.71 -15.13 -4.76
C SER A 151 0.86 -14.00 -4.20
N THR A 152 1.22 -12.76 -4.49
CA THR A 152 0.46 -11.57 -4.07
C THR A 152 0.23 -10.68 -5.28
N SER A 153 -1.04 -10.37 -5.55
CA SER A 153 -1.46 -9.40 -6.56
C SER A 153 -1.86 -8.10 -5.88
N TRP A 154 -1.45 -6.99 -6.45
CA TRP A 154 -1.86 -5.65 -6.06
C TRP A 154 -2.49 -4.98 -7.27
N GLY A 155 -3.71 -4.52 -7.14
CA GLY A 155 -4.45 -3.83 -8.18
C GLY A 155 -4.84 -2.42 -7.78
N ASN A 156 -5.13 -1.59 -8.77
CA ASN A 156 -5.64 -0.23 -8.62
C ASN A 156 -4.73 0.70 -7.78
N ARG A 157 -3.42 0.50 -7.79
CA ARG A 157 -2.50 1.37 -7.04
C ARG A 157 -2.41 2.74 -7.70
N PHE A 158 -2.38 3.77 -6.86
CA PHE A 158 -2.14 5.15 -7.26
C PHE A 158 -0.72 5.57 -6.92
N VAL A 159 -0.02 6.17 -7.87
CA VAL A 159 1.33 6.71 -7.67
C VAL A 159 1.45 8.06 -8.37
N THR A 160 1.97 9.06 -7.65
CA THR A 160 2.39 10.32 -8.23
C THR A 160 3.91 10.34 -8.36
N ARG A 161 4.40 10.85 -9.49
CA ARG A 161 5.82 11.10 -9.74
C ARG A 161 6.02 12.54 -10.18
N SER A 162 7.01 13.20 -9.61
CA SER A 162 7.44 14.50 -10.10
C SER A 162 8.03 14.35 -11.50
N LEU A 163 7.63 15.24 -12.39
CA LEU A 163 8.24 15.42 -13.68
C LEU A 163 9.26 16.55 -13.53
N SER A 164 10.53 16.23 -13.72
CA SER A 164 11.59 17.22 -13.90
C SER A 164 12.27 16.86 -15.19
N ASN A 165 12.14 17.69 -16.19
CA ASN A 165 12.83 17.45 -17.46
C ASN A 165 13.99 18.44 -17.62
N GLN A 166 14.94 18.06 -18.50
CA GLN A 166 16.10 18.87 -18.87
C GLN A 166 15.73 20.17 -19.62
N GLN A 167 14.45 20.38 -19.91
CA GLN A 167 13.89 21.53 -20.60
C GLN A 167 13.19 22.51 -19.65
N GLY A 168 13.27 22.28 -18.31
CA GLY A 168 12.74 23.20 -17.31
C GLY A 168 11.22 23.14 -17.14
N VAL A 169 10.56 22.07 -17.56
CA VAL A 169 9.15 21.82 -17.25
C VAL A 169 9.10 21.01 -15.97
N ASP A 170 8.75 21.65 -14.90
CA ASP A 170 8.41 21.00 -13.64
C ASP A 170 6.92 20.65 -13.64
N GLY A 171 6.57 19.53 -12.99
CA GLY A 171 5.19 19.07 -12.96
C GLY A 171 5.04 17.73 -12.28
N SER A 172 3.92 17.07 -12.54
CA SER A 172 3.66 15.73 -12.00
C SER A 172 3.01 14.80 -13.01
N ALA A 173 3.27 13.51 -12.84
CA ALA A 173 2.58 12.42 -13.52
C ALA A 173 1.81 11.61 -12.50
N GLN A 174 0.52 11.45 -12.70
CA GLN A 174 -0.36 10.67 -11.84
C GLN A 174 -0.73 9.37 -12.55
N PHE A 175 -0.28 8.26 -11.98
CA PHE A 175 -0.56 6.93 -12.45
C PHE A 175 -1.68 6.32 -11.62
N LYS A 176 -2.72 5.86 -12.28
CA LYS A 176 -3.84 5.14 -11.69
C LYS A 176 -3.85 3.69 -12.17
N ASN A 177 -4.50 2.82 -11.40
CA ASN A 177 -4.71 1.42 -11.77
C ASN A 177 -3.41 0.66 -12.06
N ILE A 178 -2.37 0.92 -11.27
CA ILE A 178 -1.12 0.18 -11.36
C ILE A 178 -1.32 -1.19 -10.74
N ASP A 179 -1.07 -2.23 -11.54
CA ASP A 179 -1.20 -3.62 -11.11
C ASP A 179 0.18 -4.29 -11.11
N VAL A 180 0.50 -4.95 -10.01
CA VAL A 180 1.75 -5.71 -9.86
C VAL A 180 1.45 -7.10 -9.29
N VAL A 181 2.32 -8.04 -9.62
CA VAL A 181 2.28 -9.38 -9.05
C VAL A 181 3.65 -9.73 -8.46
N HIS A 182 3.62 -10.30 -7.27
CA HIS A 182 4.80 -10.75 -6.54
C HIS A 182 4.69 -12.24 -6.29
N ASN A 183 5.48 -13.05 -6.98
CA ASN A 183 5.59 -14.48 -6.75
C ASN A 183 6.96 -14.80 -6.19
N GLY A 184 7.05 -15.75 -5.29
CA GLY A 184 8.34 -16.14 -4.76
C GLY A 184 8.33 -17.42 -3.95
N ILE A 185 9.55 -17.86 -3.67
CA ILE A 185 9.83 -18.97 -2.75
C ILE A 185 10.85 -18.46 -1.73
N GLU A 186 10.59 -18.75 -0.47
CA GLU A 186 11.46 -18.39 0.63
C GLU A 186 11.85 -19.62 1.42
N PHE A 187 13.08 -19.64 1.86
CA PHE A 187 13.64 -20.65 2.74
C PHE A 187 14.31 -19.97 3.93
N GLU A 188 13.97 -20.40 5.13
CA GLU A 188 14.69 -20.03 6.36
C GLU A 188 15.10 -21.29 7.07
N GLY A 189 16.38 -21.38 7.47
CA GLY A 189 16.94 -22.53 8.17
C GLY A 189 17.82 -22.20 9.33
N LYS A 190 17.82 -23.08 10.32
CA LYS A 190 18.71 -23.06 11.48
C LYS A 190 19.32 -24.43 11.65
N TYR A 191 20.64 -24.47 11.79
CA TYR A 191 21.39 -25.72 12.02
C TYR A 191 22.33 -25.56 13.22
N ARG A 192 22.21 -26.47 14.16
CA ARG A 192 23.10 -26.55 15.30
C ARG A 192 24.18 -27.59 15.03
N LEU A 193 25.38 -27.13 14.72
CA LEU A 193 26.54 -27.99 14.47
C LEU A 193 27.09 -28.58 15.78
N SER A 194 27.08 -27.78 16.85
CA SER A 194 27.52 -28.17 18.20
C SER A 194 26.84 -27.29 19.25
N ASP A 195 27.06 -27.54 20.52
CA ASP A 195 26.53 -26.69 21.58
C ASP A 195 27.07 -25.23 21.51
N ALA A 196 28.26 -25.07 20.94
CA ALA A 196 28.91 -23.77 20.78
C ALA A 196 28.65 -23.10 19.42
N THR A 197 28.16 -23.87 18.39
CA THR A 197 28.10 -23.38 17.02
C THR A 197 26.74 -23.59 16.40
N LYS A 198 26.12 -22.52 15.96
CA LYS A 198 24.82 -22.52 15.29
C LYS A 198 24.89 -21.68 14.01
N PHE A 199 24.31 -22.18 12.95
CA PHE A 199 24.12 -21.47 11.68
C PHE A 199 22.65 -21.07 11.52
N ARG A 200 22.44 -19.88 10.95
CA ARG A 200 21.12 -19.43 10.48
C ARG A 200 21.29 -18.85 9.09
N GLY A 201 20.35 -19.13 8.20
CA GLY A 201 20.38 -18.60 6.85
C GLY A 201 18.97 -18.45 6.33
N MET A 202 18.81 -17.52 5.40
CA MET A 202 17.59 -17.37 4.61
C MET A 202 17.96 -17.19 3.14
N LEU A 203 17.08 -17.65 2.28
CA LEU A 203 17.15 -17.45 0.83
C LEU A 203 15.75 -17.12 0.35
N SER A 204 15.64 -16.04 -0.42
CA SER A 204 14.40 -15.66 -1.09
C SER A 204 14.68 -15.51 -2.59
N VAL A 205 13.83 -16.11 -3.40
CA VAL A 205 13.86 -15.97 -4.85
C VAL A 205 12.47 -15.53 -5.29
N GLY A 206 12.38 -14.36 -5.92
CA GLY A 206 11.12 -13.76 -6.32
C GLY A 206 11.10 -13.31 -7.78
N ASP A 207 9.92 -13.33 -8.34
CA ASP A 207 9.57 -12.73 -9.62
C ASP A 207 8.48 -11.69 -9.36
N TRP A 208 8.87 -10.41 -9.37
CA TRP A 208 8.02 -9.27 -9.07
C TRP A 208 7.94 -8.40 -10.31
N ARG A 209 6.73 -8.24 -10.85
CA ARG A 209 6.57 -7.54 -12.13
C ARG A 209 5.26 -6.77 -12.21
N TYR A 210 5.27 -5.78 -13.05
CA TYR A 210 4.07 -5.11 -13.51
C TYR A 210 3.32 -6.01 -14.49
N THR A 211 1.98 -5.99 -14.45
CA THR A 211 1.15 -6.90 -15.28
C THR A 211 0.71 -6.27 -16.60
N LYS A 212 0.81 -4.94 -16.71
CA LYS A 212 0.42 -4.18 -17.90
C LYS A 212 1.21 -2.88 -18.03
N ASP A 213 1.06 -2.20 -19.16
CA ASP A 213 1.48 -0.82 -19.34
C ASP A 213 0.48 0.12 -18.68
N PHE A 214 0.94 1.30 -18.25
CA PHE A 214 0.12 2.26 -17.51
C PHE A 214 0.06 3.60 -18.20
N SER A 215 -1.13 4.19 -18.21
CA SER A 215 -1.31 5.58 -18.59
C SER A 215 -1.18 6.49 -17.37
N ALA A 216 -0.52 7.62 -17.56
CA ALA A 216 -0.46 8.70 -16.60
C ALA A 216 -1.17 9.93 -17.14
N GLU A 217 -1.82 10.64 -16.26
CA GLU A 217 -2.23 12.01 -16.50
C GLU A 217 -1.08 12.93 -16.11
N LEU A 218 -0.71 13.84 -17.01
CA LEU A 218 0.42 14.73 -16.86
C LEU A 218 -0.05 16.13 -16.52
N PHE A 219 0.59 16.75 -15.55
CA PHE A 219 0.28 18.09 -15.08
C PHE A 219 1.55 18.95 -15.07
N ASP A 220 1.41 20.22 -15.41
CA ASP A 220 2.46 21.22 -15.30
C ASP A 220 2.64 21.74 -13.86
N GLU A 221 3.54 22.68 -13.66
CA GLU A 221 3.79 23.34 -12.37
C GLU A 221 2.60 24.12 -11.83
N ASN A 222 1.69 24.57 -12.70
CA ASN A 222 0.47 25.27 -12.37
C ASN A 222 -0.72 24.32 -12.18
N GLN A 223 -0.45 23.01 -12.10
CA GLN A 223 -1.45 21.95 -11.92
C GLN A 223 -2.47 21.85 -13.05
N GLN A 224 -2.13 22.36 -14.24
CA GLN A 224 -2.96 22.20 -15.43
C GLN A 224 -2.61 20.90 -16.15
N SER A 225 -3.65 20.18 -16.59
CA SER A 225 -3.43 18.97 -17.37
C SER A 225 -2.80 19.33 -18.72
N ILE A 226 -1.65 18.71 -18.99
CA ILE A 226 -0.89 18.87 -20.24
C ILE A 226 -1.02 17.65 -21.15
N GLY A 227 -1.88 16.69 -20.80
CA GLY A 227 -2.17 15.51 -21.58
C GLY A 227 -1.91 14.20 -20.86
N THR A 228 -1.77 13.13 -21.61
CA THR A 228 -1.55 11.78 -21.10
C THR A 228 -0.23 11.22 -21.65
N GLY A 229 0.46 10.44 -20.81
CA GLY A 229 1.64 9.68 -21.19
C GLY A 229 1.44 8.19 -20.94
N THR A 230 2.14 7.35 -21.68
CA THR A 230 2.12 5.89 -21.41
C THR A 230 3.48 5.46 -20.89
N LEU A 231 3.48 4.76 -19.78
CA LEU A 231 4.66 4.12 -19.23
C LEU A 231 4.62 2.63 -19.58
N TYR A 232 5.56 2.20 -20.40
CA TYR A 232 5.67 0.81 -20.86
C TYR A 232 6.41 -0.01 -19.80
N LEU A 233 5.64 -0.68 -18.93
CA LEU A 233 6.17 -1.46 -17.80
C LEU A 233 5.71 -2.92 -17.81
N LYS A 234 4.90 -3.34 -18.77
CA LYS A 234 4.47 -4.72 -18.82
C LYS A 234 5.67 -5.66 -18.74
N ASP A 235 5.64 -6.59 -17.78
CA ASP A 235 6.71 -7.56 -17.47
C ASP A 235 8.03 -6.92 -16.96
N ALA A 236 8.08 -5.61 -16.71
CA ALA A 236 9.21 -4.99 -16.02
C ALA A 236 9.23 -5.40 -14.54
N LYS A 237 10.45 -5.50 -14.01
CA LYS A 237 10.76 -5.93 -12.63
C LYS A 237 11.21 -4.77 -11.77
#